data_d6bb09fb1fa1771c43265e7bb3b9ace1
#
_entry.id   d6bb09fb1fa1771c43265e7bb3b9ace1
#
_cell.length_a   1.000
_cell.length_b   1.000
_cell.length_c   1.000
_cell.angle_alpha   90.00
_cell.angle_beta   90.00
_cell.angle_gamma   90.00
#
_symmetry.space_group_name_H-M   'P 1'
#
loop_
_entity.id
_entity.type
_entity.pdbx_description
1 polymer ?
#
loop_
_entity_poly.entity_id
_entity_poly.type
_entity_poly.pdbx_seq_one_letter_code
_entity_poly.pdbx_strand_id
1 'polypeptide(L)'
;LRLWLQVAEEELRTAFHDSEEIPAFSKIRWQYYTVGGWRDARFEDETMGLLRSGTVTLWLEGDSAAELDEFPVQGRALRCVLERADYDRIPRLQYVAAHLFPMVQQETRISCVTCSGGLEVELKGRLPQMGNLLVYGRETVDGPYYFYREAPIPGVQGRFYSRQDSAWGVSLRFEFGTMPYSDADAVRVVCLDYEMIHHYMLDPVYGYDNQVIDLDLVSNVLPDRFLLAVGDALPDGTVQYWFVAPGEQGPDGFCYHLRSQSAEIVIDDPGRGGYELLIAGCTVTQGSRGNLRSGAVLEQRGGYDGTEVEVRYLCPAPGLGGVSYESAEEVRQRFSAGMRQTGVAVKAEDYEILIRQVPGLCIHKVKAVAHRKRNLVRVAVKPYAEEAFPQLSEEYIRQICAYLEPRRMLTTRFEICQPRYVPVAVNAALCVRGSVDHARMETERMLRETLDHIDGTENFGGTVRFNDLYQKLSTLPFMVAVDSLTLIPENQNGTLDGSDIRLGDDCLCYPGTIQLVIREHGR
;
A
#
# COMPACT_ATOMS: atom_id res chain seq x y z
N LEU A 1 -2.28 -2.25 23.37
CA LEU A 1 -0.95 -1.90 22.91
C LEU A 1 -0.90 -2.08 21.40
N ARG A 2 -0.35 -1.08 20.68
CA ARG A 2 -0.10 -1.18 19.24
C ARG A 2 1.40 -1.19 19.00
N LEU A 3 1.84 -2.14 18.18
CA LEU A 3 3.23 -2.29 17.76
C LEU A 3 3.30 -2.22 16.24
N TRP A 4 4.27 -1.50 15.70
CA TRP A 4 4.67 -1.59 14.31
C TRP A 4 5.84 -2.55 14.16
N LEU A 5 5.72 -3.48 13.25
CA LEU A 5 6.79 -4.40 12.89
C LEU A 5 7.22 -4.10 11.45
N GLN A 6 8.47 -3.72 11.28
CA GLN A 6 9.06 -3.49 9.96
C GLN A 6 9.76 -4.76 9.51
N VAL A 7 9.24 -5.38 8.45
CA VAL A 7 9.84 -6.56 7.81
C VAL A 7 10.83 -6.09 6.74
N ALA A 8 12.03 -6.68 6.73
CA ALA A 8 13.03 -6.43 5.71
C ALA A 8 12.65 -7.13 4.40
N GLU A 9 13.03 -6.51 3.26
CA GLU A 9 12.90 -7.13 1.93
C GLU A 9 11.47 -7.56 1.56
N GLU A 10 10.50 -6.82 2.08
CA GLU A 10 9.07 -7.03 1.79
C GLU A 10 8.76 -6.89 0.30
N GLU A 11 9.48 -6.02 -0.41
CA GLU A 11 9.36 -5.79 -1.84
C GLU A 11 9.66 -7.00 -2.72
N LEU A 12 10.33 -8.02 -2.19
CA LEU A 12 10.58 -9.27 -2.91
C LEU A 12 9.34 -10.18 -2.95
N ARG A 13 8.34 -9.92 -2.12
CA ARG A 13 7.07 -10.65 -2.12
C ARG A 13 6.06 -9.99 -3.05
N THR A 14 5.28 -10.83 -3.72
CA THR A 14 4.11 -10.34 -4.45
C THR A 14 3.12 -9.71 -3.46
N ALA A 15 2.68 -8.49 -3.77
CA ALA A 15 1.76 -7.75 -2.91
C ALA A 15 0.42 -8.50 -2.73
N PHE A 16 -0.14 -8.39 -1.54
CA PHE A 16 -1.49 -8.89 -1.25
C PHE A 16 -2.54 -7.87 -1.72
N HIS A 17 -3.63 -8.36 -2.28
CA HIS A 17 -4.83 -7.56 -2.52
C HIS A 17 -5.80 -7.74 -1.34
N ASP A 18 -6.50 -6.66 -0.96
CA ASP A 18 -7.36 -6.64 0.24
C ASP A 18 -8.51 -7.66 0.26
N SER A 19 -8.83 -8.27 -0.89
CA SER A 19 -9.93 -9.24 -1.04
C SER A 19 -9.49 -10.71 -1.08
N GLU A 20 -8.20 -11.00 -0.95
CA GLU A 20 -7.67 -12.37 -1.09
C GLU A 20 -7.49 -13.05 0.27
N GLU A 21 -7.89 -14.32 0.36
CA GLU A 21 -7.57 -15.14 1.51
C GLU A 21 -6.05 -15.30 1.64
N ILE A 22 -5.55 -15.00 2.83
CA ILE A 22 -4.12 -14.98 3.10
C ILE A 22 -3.67 -16.39 3.47
N PRO A 23 -2.60 -16.88 2.84
CA PRO A 23 -2.05 -18.18 3.21
C PRO A 23 -1.46 -18.17 4.61
N ALA A 24 -1.80 -19.16 5.39
CA ALA A 24 -1.25 -19.31 6.73
C ALA A 24 0.13 -19.98 6.69
N PHE A 25 1.17 -19.28 6.18
CA PHE A 25 2.56 -19.77 6.24
C PHE A 25 3.13 -19.84 7.64
N SER A 26 2.49 -19.16 8.58
CA SER A 26 2.90 -19.17 9.96
C SER A 26 1.72 -19.21 10.90
N LYS A 27 1.96 -19.72 12.08
CA LYS A 27 1.06 -19.59 13.21
C LYS A 27 1.80 -18.91 14.33
N ILE A 28 1.38 -17.70 14.64
CA ILE A 28 1.98 -16.82 15.64
C ILE A 28 1.07 -16.75 16.85
N ARG A 29 1.68 -16.66 18.02
CA ARG A 29 0.99 -16.42 19.29
C ARG A 29 1.73 -15.33 20.06
N TRP A 30 0.98 -14.34 20.54
CA TRP A 30 1.52 -13.28 21.37
C TRP A 30 1.22 -13.57 22.85
N GLN A 31 2.21 -13.39 23.69
CA GLN A 31 2.08 -13.61 25.12
C GLN A 31 2.69 -12.43 25.89
N TYR A 32 2.11 -12.15 27.06
CA TYR A 32 2.64 -11.20 28.03
C TYR A 32 2.87 -11.86 29.36
N TYR A 33 3.83 -11.34 30.13
CA TYR A 33 4.21 -11.90 31.41
C TYR A 33 3.26 -11.43 32.51
N THR A 34 2.83 -12.37 33.37
CA THR A 34 1.95 -12.14 34.52
C THR A 34 2.56 -12.75 35.75
N VAL A 35 2.01 -12.48 36.95
CA VAL A 35 2.42 -13.16 38.22
C VAL A 35 2.36 -14.67 38.11
N GLY A 36 1.43 -15.22 37.32
CA GLY A 36 1.29 -16.64 37.05
C GLY A 36 2.12 -17.20 35.90
N GLY A 37 3.02 -16.38 35.32
CA GLY A 37 3.81 -16.75 34.16
C GLY A 37 3.28 -16.15 32.83
N TRP A 38 3.69 -16.72 31.71
CA TRP A 38 3.30 -16.26 30.38
C TRP A 38 1.82 -16.57 30.08
N ARG A 39 1.06 -15.54 29.67
CA ARG A 39 -0.35 -15.63 29.30
C ARG A 39 -0.55 -15.18 27.86
N ASP A 40 -1.44 -15.85 27.13
CA ASP A 40 -1.79 -15.49 25.76
C ASP A 40 -2.53 -14.16 25.72
N ALA A 41 -2.12 -13.28 24.81
CA ALA A 41 -2.80 -12.04 24.49
C ALA A 41 -3.77 -12.25 23.33
N ARG A 42 -4.94 -11.63 23.40
CA ARG A 42 -5.77 -11.43 22.21
C ARG A 42 -5.06 -10.44 21.30
N PHE A 43 -5.04 -10.72 19.99
CA PHE A 43 -4.35 -9.82 19.04
C PHE A 43 -5.05 -9.78 17.68
N GLU A 44 -4.78 -8.69 16.95
CA GLU A 44 -5.03 -8.54 15.51
C GLU A 44 -3.69 -8.29 14.84
N ASP A 45 -3.43 -8.98 13.75
CA ASP A 45 -2.14 -8.97 13.05
C ASP A 45 -2.31 -8.56 11.60
N GLU A 46 -1.92 -7.32 11.28
CA GLU A 46 -1.87 -6.80 9.92
C GLU A 46 -0.60 -7.24 9.17
N THR A 47 0.38 -7.84 9.88
CA THR A 47 1.62 -8.34 9.26
C THR A 47 1.41 -9.64 8.50
N MET A 48 0.23 -10.24 8.62
CA MET A 48 -0.10 -11.53 8.02
C MET A 48 0.87 -12.64 8.42
N GLY A 49 1.20 -12.70 9.71
CA GLY A 49 2.16 -13.64 10.22
C GLY A 49 3.60 -13.30 9.83
N LEU A 50 3.98 -12.04 9.84
CA LEU A 50 5.30 -11.50 9.48
C LEU A 50 5.65 -11.61 7.98
N LEU A 51 4.67 -11.73 7.08
CA LEU A 51 4.93 -11.72 5.64
C LEU A 51 5.10 -10.31 5.08
N ARG A 52 4.55 -9.30 5.76
CA ARG A 52 4.68 -7.88 5.40
C ARG A 52 4.86 -7.02 6.65
N SER A 53 5.31 -5.78 6.45
CA SER A 53 5.30 -4.78 7.50
C SER A 53 3.87 -4.40 7.86
N GLY A 54 3.61 -4.15 9.14
CA GLY A 54 2.26 -3.84 9.58
C GLY A 54 2.14 -3.63 11.08
N THR A 55 0.92 -3.34 11.49
CA THR A 55 0.56 -3.11 12.89
C THR A 55 0.09 -4.42 13.54
N VAL A 56 0.56 -4.68 14.75
CA VAL A 56 0.00 -5.69 15.63
C VAL A 56 -0.68 -5.00 16.81
N THR A 57 -1.98 -5.21 16.95
CA THR A 57 -2.76 -4.68 18.08
C THR A 57 -2.98 -5.77 19.10
N LEU A 58 -2.53 -5.51 20.34
CA LEU A 58 -2.58 -6.44 21.45
C LEU A 58 -3.54 -5.92 22.54
N TRP A 59 -4.47 -6.77 22.99
CA TRP A 59 -5.30 -6.50 24.17
C TRP A 59 -4.73 -7.25 25.36
N LEU A 60 -4.20 -6.45 26.30
CA LEU A 60 -3.61 -6.92 27.53
C LEU A 60 -4.59 -6.61 28.69
N GLU A 61 -4.79 -7.55 29.56
CA GLU A 61 -5.52 -7.30 30.82
C GLU A 61 -4.58 -6.57 31.78
N GLY A 62 -4.77 -5.23 31.90
CA GLY A 62 -3.80 -4.31 32.52
C GLY A 62 -3.39 -4.65 33.96
N ASP A 63 -4.32 -5.20 34.75
CA ASP A 63 -4.07 -5.52 36.16
C ASP A 63 -3.31 -6.83 36.38
N SER A 64 -3.13 -7.64 35.33
CA SER A 64 -2.44 -8.92 35.41
C SER A 64 -0.98 -8.89 34.92
N ALA A 65 -0.54 -7.81 34.26
CA ALA A 65 0.82 -7.71 33.77
C ALA A 65 1.82 -7.49 34.92
N ALA A 66 2.79 -8.41 35.04
CA ALA A 66 3.85 -8.37 36.04
C ALA A 66 5.20 -7.99 35.43
N GLU A 67 6.13 -7.55 36.26
CA GLU A 67 7.49 -7.34 35.85
C GLU A 67 8.26 -8.65 35.79
N LEU A 68 9.03 -8.83 34.73
CA LEU A 68 9.96 -9.92 34.54
C LEU A 68 11.35 -9.42 34.90
N ASP A 69 12.02 -10.09 35.82
CA ASP A 69 13.41 -9.81 36.24
C ASP A 69 14.29 -11.00 35.90
N GLU A 70 14.40 -11.30 34.61
CA GLU A 70 15.30 -12.32 34.07
C GLU A 70 16.22 -11.68 33.02
N PHE A 71 17.54 -11.85 33.21
CA PHE A 71 18.49 -11.35 32.20
C PHE A 71 18.24 -11.99 30.83
N PRO A 72 18.20 -11.19 29.73
CA PRO A 72 18.53 -9.77 29.62
C PRO A 72 17.31 -8.82 29.77
N VAL A 73 16.14 -9.28 30.17
CA VAL A 73 14.89 -8.51 30.17
C VAL A 73 14.53 -8.09 31.60
N GLN A 74 14.40 -6.79 31.82
CA GLN A 74 13.85 -6.20 33.04
C GLN A 74 12.62 -5.35 32.69
N GLY A 75 11.52 -5.58 33.43
CA GLY A 75 10.28 -4.83 33.27
C GLY A 75 9.15 -5.68 32.67
N ARG A 76 8.14 -5.02 32.10
CA ARG A 76 6.99 -5.70 31.48
C ARG A 76 7.41 -6.32 30.15
N ALA A 77 7.23 -7.64 30.03
CA ALA A 77 7.71 -8.40 28.89
C ALA A 77 6.58 -8.89 28.00
N LEU A 78 6.83 -8.82 26.71
CA LEU A 78 6.03 -9.42 25.63
C LEU A 78 6.90 -10.40 24.87
N ARG A 79 6.30 -11.49 24.40
CA ARG A 79 6.97 -12.37 23.43
C ARG A 79 6.04 -12.78 22.31
N CYS A 80 6.61 -12.89 21.13
CA CYS A 80 6.00 -13.51 19.97
C CYS A 80 6.51 -14.95 19.88
N VAL A 81 5.61 -15.92 19.87
CA VAL A 81 5.93 -17.35 19.75
C VAL A 81 5.49 -17.81 18.36
N LEU A 82 6.43 -18.30 17.59
CA LEU A 82 6.19 -18.87 16.29
C LEU A 82 5.92 -20.37 16.48
N GLU A 83 4.63 -20.79 16.37
CA GLU A 83 4.23 -22.19 16.54
C GLU A 83 4.43 -23.02 15.26
N ARG A 84 4.29 -22.39 14.10
CA ARG A 84 4.53 -22.99 12.79
C ARG A 84 5.18 -21.97 11.87
N ALA A 85 6.16 -22.40 11.09
CA ALA A 85 6.92 -21.57 10.16
C ALA A 85 7.18 -22.33 8.85
N ASP A 86 6.31 -22.14 7.87
CA ASP A 86 6.43 -22.71 6.52
C ASP A 86 6.80 -21.62 5.50
N TYR A 87 7.59 -20.64 5.93
CA TYR A 87 8.01 -19.55 5.05
C TYR A 87 8.92 -20.05 3.94
N ASP A 88 8.76 -19.52 2.75
CA ASP A 88 9.69 -19.64 1.63
C ASP A 88 11.01 -18.89 1.93
N ARG A 89 10.88 -17.74 2.58
CA ARG A 89 11.98 -16.93 3.09
C ARG A 89 11.68 -16.52 4.53
N ILE A 90 12.63 -16.76 5.41
CA ILE A 90 12.50 -16.40 6.82
C ILE A 90 12.39 -14.88 6.95
N PRO A 91 11.30 -14.35 7.56
CA PRO A 91 11.14 -12.92 7.74
C PRO A 91 12.19 -12.36 8.69
N ARG A 92 12.79 -11.24 8.32
CA ARG A 92 13.73 -10.50 9.14
C ARG A 92 13.08 -9.21 9.61
N LEU A 93 13.01 -8.99 10.91
CA LEU A 93 12.52 -7.74 11.47
C LEU A 93 13.67 -6.72 11.50
N GLN A 94 13.48 -5.58 10.86
CA GLN A 94 14.44 -4.46 10.93
C GLN A 94 14.33 -3.74 12.27
N TYR A 95 13.10 -3.46 12.70
CA TYR A 95 12.81 -2.85 14.00
C TYR A 95 11.35 -3.10 14.42
N VAL A 96 11.11 -2.85 15.71
CA VAL A 96 9.78 -2.82 16.31
C VAL A 96 9.58 -1.47 16.96
N ALA A 97 8.46 -0.81 16.66
CA ALA A 97 8.09 0.46 17.28
C ALA A 97 6.81 0.33 18.10
N ALA A 98 6.74 1.07 19.20
CA ALA A 98 5.55 1.18 20.06
C ALA A 98 5.03 2.62 20.06
N HIS A 99 3.91 2.86 20.73
CA HIS A 99 3.27 4.19 20.84
C HIS A 99 2.90 4.78 19.48
N LEU A 100 2.22 3.99 18.65
CA LEU A 100 1.78 4.39 17.32
C LEU A 100 0.57 5.30 17.38
N PHE A 101 0.63 6.36 16.59
CA PHE A 101 -0.47 7.30 16.39
C PHE A 101 -0.84 7.28 14.89
N PRO A 102 -2.05 6.85 14.51
CA PRO A 102 -2.48 6.92 13.12
C PRO A 102 -2.65 8.39 12.72
N MET A 103 -2.05 8.77 11.62
CA MET A 103 -2.13 10.10 11.06
C MET A 103 -2.63 10.05 9.62
N VAL A 104 -3.47 11.01 9.26
CA VAL A 104 -3.96 11.17 7.89
C VAL A 104 -3.52 12.54 7.39
N GLN A 105 -2.96 12.58 6.18
CA GLN A 105 -2.66 13.83 5.52
C GLN A 105 -3.95 14.41 4.95
N GLN A 106 -4.43 15.47 5.56
CA GLN A 106 -5.60 16.22 5.11
C GLN A 106 -5.50 17.68 5.52
N GLU A 107 -6.16 18.52 4.76
CA GLU A 107 -6.26 19.96 5.04
C GLU A 107 -7.71 20.39 4.88
N THR A 108 -8.30 20.91 5.95
CA THR A 108 -9.66 21.43 5.92
C THR A 108 -9.63 22.89 5.46
N ARG A 109 -10.15 23.13 4.27
CA ARG A 109 -10.25 24.46 3.65
C ARG A 109 -11.51 25.18 4.07
N ILE A 110 -12.62 24.44 4.18
CA ILE A 110 -13.92 24.93 4.65
C ILE A 110 -14.44 23.92 5.66
N SER A 111 -14.75 24.38 6.86
CA SER A 111 -15.36 23.55 7.90
C SER A 111 -16.78 24.00 8.19
N CYS A 112 -17.71 23.04 8.34
CA CYS A 112 -19.06 23.26 8.78
C CYS A 112 -19.23 22.70 10.19
N VAL A 113 -19.51 23.56 11.14
CA VAL A 113 -19.78 23.18 12.52
C VAL A 113 -21.27 23.28 12.77
N THR A 114 -21.85 22.19 13.29
CA THR A 114 -23.27 22.12 13.67
C THR A 114 -23.41 22.41 15.15
N CYS A 115 -24.31 23.30 15.52
CA CYS A 115 -24.53 23.73 16.87
C CYS A 115 -26.01 23.70 17.22
N SER A 116 -26.28 23.59 18.54
CA SER A 116 -27.64 23.79 19.04
C SER A 116 -28.02 25.26 18.93
N GLY A 117 -29.26 25.49 18.51
CA GLY A 117 -29.80 26.85 18.43
C GLY A 117 -30.11 27.46 19.79
N GLY A 118 -30.46 28.72 19.77
CA GLY A 118 -30.83 29.52 20.94
C GLY A 118 -30.36 30.94 20.80
N LEU A 119 -30.47 31.70 21.90
CA LEU A 119 -30.08 33.13 21.94
C LEU A 119 -28.55 33.29 21.81
N GLU A 120 -27.79 32.34 22.35
CA GLU A 120 -26.33 32.38 22.36
C GLU A 120 -25.76 30.98 22.00
N VAL A 121 -24.79 30.96 21.10
CA VAL A 121 -24.13 29.75 20.61
C VAL A 121 -22.63 29.91 20.78
N GLU A 122 -22.03 28.99 21.54
CA GLU A 122 -20.60 28.97 21.76
C GLU A 122 -19.91 27.97 20.81
N LEU A 123 -18.96 28.46 20.04
CA LEU A 123 -18.05 27.66 19.23
C LEU A 123 -16.74 27.46 20.01
N LYS A 124 -16.55 26.27 20.60
CA LYS A 124 -15.36 25.95 21.39
C LYS A 124 -14.24 25.40 20.48
N GLY A 125 -13.02 25.77 20.82
CA GLY A 125 -11.82 25.33 20.13
C GLY A 125 -11.27 26.36 19.16
N ARG A 126 -10.05 26.13 18.68
CA ARG A 126 -9.48 26.90 17.58
C ARG A 126 -10.17 26.46 16.30
N LEU A 127 -11.20 27.14 15.89
CA LEU A 127 -11.63 27.09 14.50
C LEU A 127 -10.44 27.52 13.63
N PRO A 128 -10.18 26.86 12.49
CA PRO A 128 -9.05 27.20 11.62
C PRO A 128 -9.10 28.70 11.36
N GLN A 129 -8.04 29.37 11.73
CA GLN A 129 -7.78 30.82 11.77
C GLN A 129 -8.98 31.62 11.32
N MET A 130 -9.79 32.08 12.28
CA MET A 130 -11.14 32.63 12.14
C MET A 130 -11.21 33.83 11.20
N GLY A 131 -11.13 33.54 9.88
CA GLY A 131 -11.33 34.53 8.85
C GLY A 131 -12.81 34.90 8.75
N ASN A 132 -13.52 34.30 7.84
CA ASN A 132 -14.91 34.61 7.58
C ASN A 132 -15.83 33.49 8.04
N LEU A 133 -16.83 33.87 8.84
CA LEU A 133 -17.89 32.98 9.27
C LEU A 133 -19.15 33.25 8.44
N LEU A 134 -19.74 32.19 7.88
CA LEU A 134 -21.09 32.24 7.35
C LEU A 134 -21.99 31.48 8.30
N VAL A 135 -23.00 32.20 8.86
CA VAL A 135 -23.87 31.63 9.87
C VAL A 135 -25.25 31.39 9.30
N TYR A 136 -25.73 30.18 9.47
CA TYR A 136 -27.05 29.72 9.01
C TYR A 136 -27.83 29.20 10.20
N GLY A 137 -29.12 29.55 10.29
CA GLY A 137 -30.00 29.10 11.37
C GLY A 137 -31.35 28.64 10.86
N ARG A 138 -31.93 27.64 11.50
CA ARG A 138 -33.32 27.23 11.31
C ARG A 138 -34.23 27.98 12.28
N GLU A 139 -35.36 28.44 11.78
CA GLU A 139 -36.39 29.09 12.60
C GLU A 139 -37.47 28.10 13.09
N THR A 140 -37.54 26.91 12.46
CA THR A 140 -38.51 25.86 12.80
C THR A 140 -37.82 24.48 12.77
N VAL A 141 -38.39 23.49 13.44
CA VAL A 141 -37.95 22.09 13.40
C VAL A 141 -38.05 21.59 11.95
N ASP A 142 -37.02 20.92 11.47
CA ASP A 142 -36.89 20.37 10.12
C ASP A 142 -37.08 21.37 8.97
N GLY A 143 -37.11 22.66 9.27
CA GLY A 143 -37.21 23.73 8.28
C GLY A 143 -35.88 23.98 7.55
N PRO A 144 -35.94 24.81 6.48
CA PRO A 144 -34.75 25.26 5.80
C PRO A 144 -33.90 26.17 6.70
N TYR A 145 -32.63 26.28 6.35
CA TYR A 145 -31.75 27.25 6.97
C TYR A 145 -31.85 28.59 6.27
N TYR A 146 -31.63 29.66 7.05
CA TYR A 146 -31.55 31.03 6.58
C TYR A 146 -30.20 31.62 6.94
N PHE A 147 -29.68 32.47 6.07
CA PHE A 147 -28.41 33.15 6.30
C PHE A 147 -28.60 34.30 7.29
N TYR A 148 -27.73 34.35 8.31
CA TYR A 148 -27.66 35.43 9.32
C TYR A 148 -26.43 36.28 9.03
N ARG A 149 -26.61 37.61 9.07
CA ARG A 149 -25.54 38.60 8.88
C ARG A 149 -24.96 39.03 10.20
N GLU A 150 -23.69 39.34 10.23
CA GLU A 150 -23.07 39.96 11.39
C GLU A 150 -23.54 41.42 11.50
N ALA A 151 -24.08 41.77 12.65
CA ALA A 151 -24.52 43.14 12.93
C ALA A 151 -23.42 43.90 13.65
N PRO A 152 -23.02 45.09 13.19
CA PRO A 152 -22.03 45.90 13.87
C PRO A 152 -22.55 46.51 15.18
N ILE A 153 -23.88 46.54 15.36
CA ILE A 153 -24.54 47.13 16.55
C ILE A 153 -25.70 46.18 16.97
N PRO A 154 -25.82 45.82 18.26
CA PRO A 154 -26.94 45.07 18.81
C PRO A 154 -28.28 45.80 18.60
N GLY A 155 -29.38 45.04 18.36
CA GLY A 155 -30.74 45.58 18.28
C GLY A 155 -31.24 45.88 16.86
N VAL A 156 -30.55 45.44 15.81
CA VAL A 156 -31.01 45.54 14.43
C VAL A 156 -32.06 44.45 14.15
N GLN A 157 -33.24 44.85 13.65
CA GLN A 157 -34.30 43.90 13.30
C GLN A 157 -33.92 43.10 12.05
N GLY A 158 -34.13 41.78 12.09
CA GLY A 158 -33.84 40.86 10.99
C GLY A 158 -32.97 39.69 11.43
N ARG A 159 -32.47 38.92 10.47
CA ARG A 159 -31.58 37.76 10.70
C ARG A 159 -30.14 38.22 10.89
N PHE A 160 -29.86 38.65 12.12
CA PHE A 160 -28.55 39.17 12.51
C PHE A 160 -28.01 38.46 13.76
N TYR A 161 -26.70 38.41 13.87
CA TYR A 161 -25.98 37.98 15.06
C TYR A 161 -24.87 38.98 15.41
N SER A 162 -24.51 39.03 16.67
CA SER A 162 -23.28 39.69 17.11
C SER A 162 -22.22 38.65 17.47
N ARG A 163 -20.97 38.96 17.18
CA ARG A 163 -19.83 38.08 17.40
C ARG A 163 -18.98 38.60 18.54
N GLN A 164 -18.57 37.70 19.42
CA GLN A 164 -17.61 37.99 20.48
C GLN A 164 -16.50 36.93 20.46
N ASP A 165 -15.29 37.36 20.14
CA ASP A 165 -14.11 36.52 20.12
C ASP A 165 -13.48 36.41 21.50
N SER A 166 -13.03 35.20 21.87
CA SER A 166 -12.30 34.92 23.10
C SER A 166 -11.04 34.08 22.77
N ALA A 167 -10.13 33.96 23.74
CA ALA A 167 -8.95 33.10 23.60
C ALA A 167 -9.30 31.61 23.35
N TRP A 168 -10.53 31.19 23.68
CA TRP A 168 -10.98 29.79 23.69
C TRP A 168 -12.04 29.47 22.65
N GLY A 169 -12.49 30.46 21.89
CA GLY A 169 -13.53 30.25 20.88
C GLY A 169 -14.29 31.52 20.53
N VAL A 170 -15.41 31.38 19.86
CA VAL A 170 -16.30 32.45 19.43
C VAL A 170 -17.67 32.22 20.02
N SER A 171 -18.26 33.27 20.57
CA SER A 171 -19.68 33.32 20.98
C SER A 171 -20.47 34.11 19.93
N LEU A 172 -21.57 33.51 19.45
CA LEU A 172 -22.52 34.14 18.55
C LEU A 172 -23.81 34.40 19.31
N ARG A 173 -24.23 35.63 19.36
CA ARG A 173 -25.49 36.02 20.03
C ARG A 173 -26.49 36.50 19.00
N PHE A 174 -27.65 35.86 18.96
CA PHE A 174 -28.74 36.16 18.05
C PHE A 174 -29.75 37.15 18.66
N GLU A 175 -30.48 37.87 17.82
CA GLU A 175 -31.50 38.79 18.27
C GLU A 175 -32.79 38.04 18.66
N PHE A 176 -33.42 38.47 19.74
CA PHE A 176 -34.67 37.91 20.23
C PHE A 176 -35.79 38.13 19.22
N GLY A 177 -36.45 37.09 18.75
CA GLY A 177 -37.51 37.12 17.73
C GLY A 177 -37.12 36.58 16.36
N THR A 178 -35.82 36.53 16.09
CA THR A 178 -35.26 35.88 14.89
C THR A 178 -34.18 34.85 15.23
N MET A 179 -34.08 34.49 16.52
CA MET A 179 -33.11 33.49 16.98
C MET A 179 -33.42 32.11 16.37
N PRO A 180 -32.40 31.32 16.06
CA PRO A 180 -32.56 29.94 15.63
C PRO A 180 -33.34 29.11 16.65
N TYR A 181 -34.14 28.15 16.15
CA TYR A 181 -34.89 27.25 17.02
C TYR A 181 -33.94 26.45 17.93
N SER A 182 -34.39 26.11 19.13
CA SER A 182 -33.57 25.48 20.16
C SER A 182 -33.47 23.95 19.93
N ASP A 183 -32.77 23.55 18.89
CA ASP A 183 -32.55 22.16 18.53
C ASP A 183 -31.06 21.90 18.30
N ALA A 184 -30.65 20.61 18.31
CA ALA A 184 -29.26 20.18 18.27
C ALA A 184 -28.52 20.56 16.98
N ASP A 185 -29.23 20.68 15.85
CA ASP A 185 -28.66 21.05 14.55
C ASP A 185 -29.26 22.32 13.95
N ALA A 186 -29.80 23.19 14.79
CA ALA A 186 -30.47 24.40 14.35
C ALA A 186 -29.54 25.49 13.81
N VAL A 187 -28.26 25.45 14.16
CA VAL A 187 -27.26 26.41 13.67
C VAL A 187 -26.12 25.70 12.97
N ARG A 188 -25.79 26.16 11.77
CA ARG A 188 -24.60 25.74 11.03
C ARG A 188 -23.70 26.94 10.81
N VAL A 189 -22.45 26.80 11.22
CA VAL A 189 -21.43 27.81 11.04
C VAL A 189 -20.38 27.29 10.07
N VAL A 190 -20.29 27.93 8.92
CA VAL A 190 -19.31 27.63 7.89
C VAL A 190 -18.11 28.57 8.08
N CYS A 191 -16.95 28.00 8.31
CA CYS A 191 -15.70 28.73 8.49
C CYS A 191 -14.86 28.58 7.23
N LEU A 192 -14.56 29.71 6.58
CA LEU A 192 -13.78 29.76 5.36
C LEU A 192 -12.32 30.05 5.68
N ASP A 193 -11.40 29.28 5.10
CA ASP A 193 -10.00 29.68 5.02
C ASP A 193 -9.86 30.91 4.11
N TYR A 194 -8.80 31.71 4.35
CA TYR A 194 -8.59 32.96 3.61
C TYR A 194 -8.56 32.76 2.08
N GLU A 195 -7.96 31.67 1.62
CA GLU A 195 -7.91 31.34 0.19
C GLU A 195 -9.28 31.00 -0.38
N MET A 196 -10.21 30.46 0.42
CA MET A 196 -11.53 30.04 -0.04
C MET A 196 -12.58 31.14 -0.10
N ILE A 197 -12.27 32.35 0.38
CA ILE A 197 -13.22 33.49 0.39
C ILE A 197 -13.73 33.83 -1.01
N HIS A 198 -12.90 33.59 -2.04
CA HIS A 198 -13.24 33.90 -3.42
C HIS A 198 -13.68 32.67 -4.23
N HIS A 199 -13.62 31.46 -3.65
CA HIS A 199 -13.85 30.18 -4.33
C HIS A 199 -14.97 29.34 -3.70
N TYR A 200 -15.67 29.83 -2.67
CA TYR A 200 -16.74 29.06 -2.03
C TYR A 200 -18.09 29.16 -2.76
N MET A 201 -18.30 30.17 -3.60
CA MET A 201 -19.47 30.33 -4.45
C MET A 201 -19.22 29.62 -5.79
N LEU A 202 -20.13 28.76 -6.18
CA LEU A 202 -20.04 27.99 -7.40
C LEU A 202 -21.02 28.51 -8.46
N ASP A 203 -20.85 28.04 -9.69
CA ASP A 203 -21.81 28.28 -10.75
C ASP A 203 -23.19 27.74 -10.37
N PRO A 204 -24.28 28.45 -10.73
CA PRO A 204 -25.64 28.02 -10.39
C PRO A 204 -26.04 26.75 -11.16
N VAL A 205 -27.06 26.06 -10.65
CA VAL A 205 -27.64 24.89 -11.30
C VAL A 205 -28.53 25.35 -12.47
N TYR A 206 -28.20 24.96 -13.70
CA TYR A 206 -28.91 25.39 -14.91
C TYR A 206 -30.15 24.54 -15.27
N GLY A 207 -30.48 23.51 -14.51
CA GLY A 207 -31.67 22.70 -14.70
C GLY A 207 -31.56 21.62 -15.80
N TYR A 208 -30.34 21.16 -16.10
CA TYR A 208 -30.09 19.98 -16.94
C TYR A 208 -29.17 18.99 -16.24
N ASP A 209 -29.38 17.71 -16.52
CA ASP A 209 -28.64 16.59 -15.92
C ASP A 209 -27.18 16.59 -16.38
N ASN A 210 -26.31 16.05 -15.54
CA ASN A 210 -24.88 15.92 -15.79
C ASN A 210 -24.14 17.25 -16.01
N GLN A 211 -24.64 18.35 -15.44
CA GLN A 211 -23.88 19.60 -15.36
C GLN A 211 -22.61 19.35 -14.56
N VAL A 212 -21.45 19.71 -15.12
CA VAL A 212 -20.15 19.60 -14.45
C VAL A 212 -19.73 20.99 -13.97
N ILE A 213 -19.39 21.09 -12.70
CA ILE A 213 -18.89 22.33 -12.07
C ILE A 213 -17.49 22.05 -11.53
N ASP A 214 -16.52 22.82 -12.00
CA ASP A 214 -15.13 22.76 -11.52
C ASP A 214 -15.04 23.53 -10.18
N LEU A 215 -14.39 22.91 -9.19
CA LEU A 215 -14.15 23.53 -7.87
C LEU A 215 -12.94 24.47 -7.87
N ASP A 216 -12.17 24.53 -8.99
CA ASP A 216 -10.93 25.29 -9.09
C ASP A 216 -9.91 24.96 -7.96
N LEU A 217 -9.88 23.69 -7.57
CA LEU A 217 -8.98 23.18 -6.53
C LEU A 217 -7.90 22.29 -7.13
N VAL A 218 -6.65 22.59 -6.80
CA VAL A 218 -5.48 21.82 -7.27
C VAL A 218 -5.28 20.47 -6.57
N SER A 219 -6.10 20.18 -5.55
CA SER A 219 -5.93 19.04 -4.63
C SER A 219 -7.12 18.09 -4.70
N ASN A 220 -6.88 16.81 -4.37
CA ASN A 220 -7.95 15.83 -4.26
C ASN A 220 -8.90 16.19 -3.12
N VAL A 221 -10.19 16.20 -3.39
CA VAL A 221 -11.23 16.49 -2.40
C VAL A 221 -11.73 15.19 -1.79
N LEU A 222 -11.93 15.16 -0.47
CA LEU A 222 -12.48 14.01 0.25
C LEU A 222 -14.02 14.02 0.19
N PRO A 223 -14.68 13.01 -0.43
CA PRO A 223 -16.13 13.02 -0.61
C PRO A 223 -16.92 12.99 0.69
N ASP A 224 -16.46 12.24 1.68
CA ASP A 224 -17.05 12.13 3.02
C ASP A 224 -16.88 13.38 3.89
N ARG A 225 -16.09 14.34 3.41
CA ARG A 225 -15.80 15.63 4.05
C ARG A 225 -16.18 16.81 3.17
N PHE A 226 -17.01 16.57 2.17
CA PHE A 226 -17.51 17.59 1.26
C PHE A 226 -19.00 17.84 1.50
N LEU A 227 -19.42 19.11 1.50
CA LEU A 227 -20.78 19.53 1.79
C LEU A 227 -21.13 20.76 0.97
N LEU A 228 -22.28 20.76 0.31
CA LEU A 228 -22.84 21.93 -0.34
C LEU A 228 -23.95 22.54 0.50
N ALA A 229 -24.02 23.88 0.51
CA ALA A 229 -25.23 24.61 0.84
C ALA A 229 -25.93 24.98 -0.47
N VAL A 230 -27.13 24.44 -0.66
CA VAL A 230 -27.99 24.63 -1.85
C VAL A 230 -29.01 25.69 -1.50
N GLY A 231 -28.94 26.83 -2.14
CA GLY A 231 -29.79 28.00 -1.89
C GLY A 231 -30.92 28.12 -2.90
N ASP A 232 -32.14 28.24 -2.44
CA ASP A 232 -33.33 28.51 -3.22
C ASP A 232 -33.87 29.91 -2.93
N ALA A 233 -33.91 30.77 -3.93
CA ALA A 233 -34.40 32.12 -3.83
C ALA A 233 -35.91 32.17 -3.93
N LEU A 234 -36.57 32.68 -2.89
CA LEU A 234 -37.98 32.92 -2.84
C LEU A 234 -38.35 34.23 -3.57
N PRO A 235 -39.66 34.40 -3.97
CA PRO A 235 -40.11 35.59 -4.65
C PRO A 235 -39.96 36.91 -3.86
N ASP A 236 -39.84 36.81 -2.53
CA ASP A 236 -39.59 37.96 -1.65
C ASP A 236 -38.08 38.35 -1.52
N GLY A 237 -37.22 37.64 -2.21
CA GLY A 237 -35.78 37.81 -2.18
C GLY A 237 -35.07 37.12 -1.00
N THR A 238 -35.82 36.38 -0.19
CA THR A 238 -35.23 35.52 0.85
C THR A 238 -34.66 34.25 0.24
N VAL A 239 -33.50 33.81 0.69
CA VAL A 239 -32.90 32.54 0.24
C VAL A 239 -32.99 31.52 1.36
N GLN A 240 -33.50 30.35 1.00
CA GLN A 240 -33.58 29.16 1.85
C GLN A 240 -32.42 28.22 1.49
N TYR A 241 -31.77 27.64 2.49
CA TYR A 241 -30.62 26.78 2.29
C TYR A 241 -30.84 25.36 2.82
N TRP A 242 -30.32 24.39 2.10
CA TRP A 242 -30.20 23.00 2.51
C TRP A 242 -28.74 22.58 2.41
N PHE A 243 -28.28 21.81 3.38
CA PHE A 243 -26.93 21.28 3.39
C PHE A 243 -26.98 19.83 2.90
N VAL A 244 -26.41 19.60 1.74
CA VAL A 244 -26.51 18.32 1.01
C VAL A 244 -25.11 17.72 0.84
N ALA A 245 -24.93 16.48 1.30
CA ALA A 245 -23.69 15.72 1.05
C ALA A 245 -23.74 14.99 -0.32
N PRO A 246 -22.59 14.58 -0.88
CA PRO A 246 -22.58 13.83 -2.13
C PRO A 246 -23.44 12.57 -2.06
N GLY A 247 -24.35 12.38 -3.03
CA GLY A 247 -25.28 11.27 -3.09
C GLY A 247 -26.53 11.40 -2.19
N GLU A 248 -26.65 12.46 -1.38
CA GLU A 248 -27.86 12.77 -0.63
C GLU A 248 -28.86 13.55 -1.49
N GLN A 249 -30.14 13.41 -1.19
CA GLN A 249 -31.20 14.17 -1.85
C GLN A 249 -31.42 15.50 -1.12
N GLY A 250 -31.37 16.58 -1.88
CA GLY A 250 -31.65 17.93 -1.45
C GLY A 250 -33.08 18.38 -1.84
N PRO A 251 -33.32 19.71 -1.93
CA PRO A 251 -34.62 20.27 -2.31
C PRO A 251 -35.07 19.81 -3.70
N ASP A 252 -36.38 19.49 -3.84
CA ASP A 252 -36.98 19.05 -5.09
C ASP A 252 -36.28 17.87 -5.79
N GLY A 253 -35.58 17.03 -5.04
CA GLY A 253 -34.83 15.88 -5.57
C GLY A 253 -33.41 16.19 -6.04
N PHE A 254 -32.92 17.42 -5.86
CA PHE A 254 -31.54 17.79 -6.20
C PHE A 254 -30.54 16.75 -5.66
N CYS A 255 -29.65 16.26 -6.52
CA CYS A 255 -28.62 15.31 -6.15
C CYS A 255 -27.34 15.53 -6.97
N TYR A 256 -26.19 15.27 -6.36
CA TYR A 256 -24.91 15.38 -7.03
C TYR A 256 -23.92 14.34 -6.53
N HIS A 257 -22.91 14.06 -7.33
CA HIS A 257 -21.73 13.33 -6.88
C HIS A 257 -20.45 14.13 -7.11
N LEU A 258 -19.40 13.77 -6.38
CA LEU A 258 -18.10 14.41 -6.45
C LEU A 258 -17.12 13.50 -7.19
N ARG A 259 -16.45 14.04 -8.22
CA ARG A 259 -15.28 13.45 -8.82
C ARG A 259 -14.05 13.93 -8.07
N SER A 260 -13.67 13.22 -7.02
CA SER A 260 -12.64 13.65 -6.06
C SER A 260 -11.30 13.96 -6.67
N GLN A 261 -10.89 13.19 -7.69
CA GLN A 261 -9.58 13.33 -8.31
C GLN A 261 -9.47 14.54 -9.22
N SER A 262 -10.53 14.89 -9.93
CA SER A 262 -10.59 16.08 -10.78
C SER A 262 -11.13 17.31 -10.05
N ALA A 263 -11.52 17.18 -8.79
CA ALA A 263 -12.15 18.23 -8.02
C ALA A 263 -13.36 18.86 -8.75
N GLU A 264 -14.21 18.01 -9.32
CA GLU A 264 -15.42 18.40 -10.06
C GLU A 264 -16.67 17.89 -9.35
N ILE A 265 -17.73 18.69 -9.40
CA ILE A 265 -19.10 18.28 -9.01
C ILE A 265 -19.85 17.92 -10.29
N VAL A 266 -20.56 16.81 -10.27
CA VAL A 266 -21.50 16.43 -11.32
C VAL A 266 -22.89 16.42 -10.74
N ILE A 267 -23.78 17.22 -11.30
CA ILE A 267 -25.20 17.27 -10.90
C ILE A 267 -25.91 16.09 -11.53
N ASP A 268 -26.34 15.12 -10.72
CA ASP A 268 -27.07 13.94 -11.18
C ASP A 268 -28.53 14.25 -11.44
N ASP A 269 -29.16 15.00 -10.54
CA ASP A 269 -30.52 15.53 -10.68
C ASP A 269 -30.53 17.02 -10.33
N PRO A 270 -30.88 17.91 -11.25
CA PRO A 270 -30.89 19.36 -11.01
C PRO A 270 -32.11 19.79 -10.17
N GLY A 271 -33.02 18.90 -9.81
CA GLY A 271 -34.30 19.26 -9.21
C GLY A 271 -35.06 20.26 -10.06
N ARG A 272 -35.51 21.35 -9.46
CA ARG A 272 -36.14 22.45 -10.19
C ARG A 272 -35.17 23.30 -11.02
N GLY A 273 -33.89 23.24 -10.70
CA GLY A 273 -32.87 24.16 -11.22
C GLY A 273 -32.95 25.57 -10.63
N GLY A 274 -31.98 26.40 -10.98
CA GLY A 274 -31.89 27.80 -10.52
C GLY A 274 -31.36 27.96 -9.09
N TYR A 275 -30.86 26.89 -8.47
CA TYR A 275 -30.24 26.95 -7.15
C TYR A 275 -28.88 27.63 -7.22
N GLU A 276 -28.58 28.46 -6.20
CA GLU A 276 -27.21 28.88 -5.93
C GLU A 276 -26.48 27.79 -5.14
N LEU A 277 -25.21 27.58 -5.45
CA LEU A 277 -24.39 26.59 -4.79
C LEU A 277 -23.25 27.25 -4.03
N LEU A 278 -23.09 26.88 -2.76
CA LEU A 278 -22.00 27.31 -1.92
C LEU A 278 -21.29 26.10 -1.34
N ILE A 279 -19.97 26.11 -1.33
CA ILE A 279 -19.21 25.07 -0.62
C ILE A 279 -19.31 25.35 0.89
N ALA A 280 -19.94 24.46 1.63
CA ALA A 280 -20.12 24.56 3.07
C ALA A 280 -19.12 23.69 3.85
N GLY A 281 -18.55 22.68 3.24
CA GLY A 281 -17.51 21.82 3.80
C GLY A 281 -16.58 21.33 2.71
N CYS A 282 -15.26 21.48 2.93
CA CYS A 282 -14.26 21.00 1.97
C CYS A 282 -12.96 20.63 2.69
N THR A 283 -12.58 19.37 2.61
CA THR A 283 -11.30 18.88 3.07
C THR A 283 -10.57 18.26 1.88
N VAL A 284 -9.31 18.62 1.72
CA VAL A 284 -8.47 18.22 0.60
C VAL A 284 -7.26 17.42 1.08
N THR A 285 -6.69 16.61 0.17
CA THR A 285 -5.43 15.91 0.37
C THR A 285 -4.43 16.31 -0.71
N GLN A 286 -3.15 16.18 -0.41
CA GLN A 286 -2.09 16.47 -1.39
C GLN A 286 -1.79 15.29 -2.33
N GLY A 287 -2.68 14.26 -2.35
CA GLY A 287 -2.49 13.07 -3.17
C GLY A 287 -1.16 12.37 -2.87
N SER A 288 -0.44 11.96 -3.90
CA SER A 288 0.86 11.27 -3.75
C SER A 288 1.93 12.11 -3.05
N ARG A 289 1.83 13.44 -3.06
CA ARG A 289 2.74 14.33 -2.32
C ARG A 289 2.56 14.24 -0.82
N GLY A 290 1.37 13.82 -0.36
CA GLY A 290 1.06 13.58 1.04
C GLY A 290 1.68 12.31 1.62
N ASN A 291 2.20 11.40 0.76
CA ASN A 291 2.89 10.20 1.20
C ASN A 291 4.29 10.56 1.72
N LEU A 292 4.42 10.58 3.02
CA LEU A 292 5.70 10.86 3.67
C LEU A 292 6.68 9.70 3.45
N ARG A 293 7.96 10.02 3.43
CA ARG A 293 9.02 9.00 3.39
C ARG A 293 9.24 8.40 4.77
N SER A 294 9.68 7.15 4.83
CA SER A 294 10.18 6.55 6.07
C SER A 294 11.28 7.42 6.66
N GLY A 295 11.27 7.59 7.99
CA GLY A 295 12.19 8.46 8.72
C GLY A 295 11.81 9.94 8.73
N ALA A 296 10.70 10.35 8.10
CA ALA A 296 10.21 11.72 8.19
C ALA A 296 9.79 12.06 9.62
N VAL A 297 10.11 13.28 10.07
CA VAL A 297 9.73 13.79 11.40
C VAL A 297 8.65 14.84 11.23
N LEU A 298 7.53 14.63 11.91
CA LEU A 298 6.44 15.58 12.02
C LEU A 298 6.50 16.31 13.36
N GLU A 299 6.27 17.60 13.35
CA GLU A 299 6.21 18.42 14.55
C GLU A 299 4.78 18.91 14.79
N GLN A 300 4.29 18.74 16.00
CA GLN A 300 2.99 19.29 16.39
C GLN A 300 3.09 20.81 16.52
N ARG A 301 2.27 21.53 15.77
CA ARG A 301 2.12 22.98 15.88
C ARG A 301 0.84 23.32 16.65
N GLY A 302 1.00 23.67 17.91
CA GLY A 302 -0.10 24.04 18.82
C GLY A 302 -0.77 22.85 19.51
N GLY A 303 -1.24 23.08 20.73
CA GLY A 303 -1.99 22.12 21.54
C GLY A 303 -3.49 22.47 21.55
N TYR A 304 -4.34 21.49 21.90
CA TYR A 304 -5.80 21.65 22.00
C TYR A 304 -6.23 22.70 23.06
N ASP A 305 -5.38 22.95 24.02
CA ASP A 305 -5.61 23.78 25.24
C ASP A 305 -4.64 24.95 25.35
N GLY A 306 -3.96 25.35 24.27
CA GLY A 306 -3.06 26.49 24.28
C GLY A 306 -1.72 26.24 24.99
N THR A 307 -1.47 25.03 25.47
CA THR A 307 -0.16 24.62 25.97
C THR A 307 0.77 24.34 24.78
N GLU A 308 1.90 25.01 24.73
CA GLU A 308 2.96 24.68 23.78
C GLU A 308 3.63 23.38 24.23
N VAL A 309 3.15 22.26 23.70
CA VAL A 309 3.82 20.96 23.85
C VAL A 309 4.54 20.67 22.53
N GLU A 310 5.85 20.68 22.57
CA GLU A 310 6.69 20.30 21.42
C GLU A 310 6.72 18.79 21.34
N VAL A 311 5.82 18.20 20.53
CA VAL A 311 5.80 16.76 20.27
C VAL A 311 6.31 16.50 18.85
N ARG A 312 7.23 15.56 18.74
CA ARG A 312 7.77 15.07 17.47
C ARG A 312 7.32 13.65 17.24
N TYR A 313 6.84 13.39 16.04
CA TYR A 313 6.42 12.06 15.60
C TYR A 313 7.36 11.60 14.50
N LEU A 314 7.91 10.40 14.65
CA LEU A 314 8.73 9.75 13.62
C LEU A 314 7.85 8.84 12.78
N CYS A 315 7.89 8.97 11.45
CA CYS A 315 7.22 8.06 10.54
C CYS A 315 8.07 6.79 10.37
N PRO A 316 7.67 5.65 10.94
CA PRO A 316 8.47 4.43 10.88
C PRO A 316 8.48 3.80 9.48
N ALA A 317 7.42 4.01 8.71
CA ALA A 317 7.24 3.51 7.36
C ALA A 317 6.80 4.65 6.43
N PRO A 318 6.92 4.48 5.10
CA PRO A 318 6.38 5.45 4.16
C PRO A 318 4.86 5.56 4.33
N GLY A 319 4.33 6.77 4.19
CA GLY A 319 2.90 7.00 4.10
C GLY A 319 2.32 6.35 2.85
N LEU A 320 1.13 5.77 2.95
CA LEU A 320 0.46 5.05 1.88
C LEU A 320 -0.92 5.65 1.61
N GLY A 321 -1.49 5.34 0.46
CA GLY A 321 -2.87 5.69 0.10
C GLY A 321 -3.05 7.05 -0.58
N GLY A 322 -2.05 7.93 -0.55
CA GLY A 322 -2.09 9.16 -1.33
C GLY A 322 -1.90 8.88 -2.82
N VAL A 323 -2.91 9.18 -3.62
CA VAL A 323 -2.91 8.99 -5.08
C VAL A 323 -3.11 10.35 -5.74
N SER A 324 -2.29 10.64 -6.73
CA SER A 324 -2.46 11.84 -7.57
C SER A 324 -3.40 11.54 -8.73
N TYR A 325 -3.97 12.60 -9.30
CA TYR A 325 -4.77 12.51 -10.51
C TYR A 325 -3.97 11.82 -11.63
N GLU A 326 -4.57 10.81 -12.23
CA GLU A 326 -4.03 10.16 -13.43
C GLU A 326 -4.39 11.00 -14.68
N SER A 327 -3.40 11.30 -15.49
CA SER A 327 -3.66 11.88 -16.82
C SER A 327 -4.36 10.87 -17.73
N ALA A 328 -5.07 11.34 -18.75
CA ALA A 328 -5.72 10.49 -19.74
C ALA A 328 -4.75 9.51 -20.43
N GLU A 329 -3.48 9.90 -20.58
CA GLU A 329 -2.44 9.05 -21.17
C GLU A 329 -2.02 7.94 -20.20
N GLU A 330 -1.87 8.21 -18.91
CA GLU A 330 -1.56 7.22 -17.89
C GLU A 330 -2.70 6.20 -17.74
N VAL A 331 -3.97 6.68 -17.75
CA VAL A 331 -5.16 5.80 -17.76
C VAL A 331 -5.14 4.88 -18.98
N ARG A 332 -4.83 5.40 -20.17
CA ARG A 332 -4.72 4.61 -21.40
C ARG A 332 -3.62 3.57 -21.31
N GLN A 333 -2.44 3.95 -20.78
CA GLN A 333 -1.31 3.04 -20.60
C GLN A 333 -1.64 1.95 -19.60
N ARG A 334 -2.23 2.29 -18.44
CA ARG A 334 -2.67 1.33 -17.42
C ARG A 334 -3.74 0.38 -17.97
N PHE A 335 -4.73 0.89 -18.68
CA PHE A 335 -5.76 0.09 -19.33
C PHE A 335 -5.16 -0.87 -20.37
N SER A 336 -4.26 -0.37 -21.22
CA SER A 336 -3.57 -1.18 -22.23
C SER A 336 -2.69 -2.26 -21.59
N ALA A 337 -2.01 -1.95 -20.49
CA ALA A 337 -1.24 -2.92 -19.72
C ALA A 337 -2.14 -3.97 -19.07
N GLY A 338 -3.27 -3.56 -18.48
CA GLY A 338 -4.26 -4.45 -17.87
C GLY A 338 -4.88 -5.42 -18.88
N MET A 339 -5.19 -4.95 -20.09
CA MET A 339 -5.70 -5.80 -21.16
C MET A 339 -4.69 -6.85 -21.67
N ARG A 340 -3.39 -6.60 -21.46
CA ARG A 340 -2.30 -7.54 -21.80
C ARG A 340 -1.97 -8.50 -20.67
N GLN A 341 -2.52 -8.28 -19.47
CA GLN A 341 -2.30 -9.20 -18.36
C GLN A 341 -2.98 -10.54 -18.62
N THR A 342 -2.24 -11.62 -18.35
CA THR A 342 -2.74 -12.98 -18.49
C THR A 342 -3.69 -13.28 -17.33
N GLY A 343 -4.99 -13.30 -17.59
CA GLY A 343 -6.01 -13.66 -16.60
C GLY A 343 -6.35 -15.15 -16.56
N VAL A 344 -6.04 -15.88 -17.65
CA VAL A 344 -6.32 -17.31 -17.82
C VAL A 344 -5.12 -17.99 -18.45
N ALA A 345 -4.72 -19.15 -17.93
CA ALA A 345 -3.62 -19.93 -18.45
C ALA A 345 -4.05 -20.77 -19.66
N VAL A 346 -3.62 -20.37 -20.86
CA VAL A 346 -3.85 -21.08 -22.12
C VAL A 346 -2.59 -21.77 -22.61
N LYS A 347 -1.45 -21.08 -22.50
CA LYS A 347 -0.12 -21.58 -22.89
C LYS A 347 0.73 -21.88 -21.65
N ALA A 348 1.83 -22.60 -21.82
CA ALA A 348 2.75 -22.88 -20.74
C ALA A 348 3.31 -21.58 -20.10
N GLU A 349 3.64 -20.60 -20.93
CA GLU A 349 4.16 -19.31 -20.48
C GLU A 349 3.16 -18.53 -19.59
N ASP A 350 1.85 -18.73 -19.83
CA ASP A 350 0.82 -18.07 -19.01
C ASP A 350 0.86 -18.58 -17.56
N TYR A 351 1.14 -19.88 -17.36
CA TYR A 351 1.35 -20.44 -16.01
C TYR A 351 2.56 -19.81 -15.31
N GLU A 352 3.65 -19.55 -16.05
CA GLU A 352 4.84 -18.89 -15.50
C GLU A 352 4.51 -17.46 -15.04
N ILE A 353 3.72 -16.73 -15.83
CA ILE A 353 3.29 -15.35 -15.51
C ILE A 353 2.36 -15.35 -14.29
N LEU A 354 1.33 -16.21 -14.29
CA LEU A 354 0.36 -16.28 -13.21
C LEU A 354 0.99 -16.70 -11.88
N ILE A 355 1.93 -17.66 -11.91
CA ILE A 355 2.62 -18.09 -10.67
C ILE A 355 3.43 -16.95 -10.06
N ARG A 356 4.07 -16.12 -10.87
CA ARG A 356 4.79 -14.92 -10.37
C ARG A 356 3.86 -13.88 -9.74
N GLN A 357 2.56 -13.96 -9.99
CA GLN A 357 1.53 -13.06 -9.47
C GLN A 357 0.84 -13.62 -8.21
N VAL A 358 1.19 -14.83 -7.76
CA VAL A 358 0.59 -15.42 -6.55
C VAL A 358 0.90 -14.55 -5.33
N PRO A 359 -0.13 -14.01 -4.64
CA PRO A 359 0.08 -13.09 -3.54
C PRO A 359 0.86 -13.71 -2.38
N GLY A 360 1.74 -12.94 -1.78
CA GLY A 360 2.52 -13.32 -0.61
C GLY A 360 3.69 -14.27 -0.86
N LEU A 361 3.92 -14.75 -2.10
CA LEU A 361 5.04 -15.62 -2.42
C LEU A 361 6.26 -14.84 -2.91
N CYS A 362 7.45 -15.33 -2.54
CA CYS A 362 8.73 -14.91 -3.10
C CYS A 362 9.18 -15.93 -4.14
N ILE A 363 8.89 -15.69 -5.42
CA ILE A 363 9.23 -16.61 -6.50
C ILE A 363 10.46 -16.12 -7.23
N HIS A 364 11.53 -16.92 -7.19
CA HIS A 364 12.77 -16.62 -7.89
C HIS A 364 12.68 -17.05 -9.36
N LYS A 365 12.47 -18.36 -9.59
CA LYS A 365 12.43 -18.92 -10.93
C LYS A 365 11.22 -19.84 -11.11
N VAL A 366 10.63 -19.79 -12.30
CA VAL A 366 9.50 -20.65 -12.67
C VAL A 366 9.61 -21.06 -14.10
N LYS A 367 9.30 -22.32 -14.39
CA LYS A 367 9.26 -22.90 -15.73
C LYS A 367 8.11 -23.85 -15.88
N ALA A 368 7.27 -23.60 -16.87
CA ALA A 368 6.16 -24.47 -17.23
C ALA A 368 6.45 -25.26 -18.51
N VAL A 369 6.21 -26.56 -18.45
CA VAL A 369 6.41 -27.49 -19.57
C VAL A 369 5.12 -28.21 -19.89
N ALA A 370 4.62 -28.05 -21.11
CA ALA A 370 3.38 -28.65 -21.56
C ALA A 370 3.60 -30.08 -22.12
N HIS A 371 2.97 -31.07 -21.51
CA HIS A 371 2.92 -32.44 -21.96
C HIS A 371 1.62 -32.72 -22.73
N ARG A 372 1.60 -32.38 -24.02
CA ARG A 372 0.39 -32.44 -24.87
C ARG A 372 -0.31 -33.80 -24.86
N LYS A 373 0.43 -34.92 -24.86
CA LYS A 373 -0.14 -36.27 -24.85
C LYS A 373 -0.91 -36.61 -23.57
N ARG A 374 -0.63 -35.95 -22.46
CA ARG A 374 -1.25 -36.16 -21.13
C ARG A 374 -2.21 -35.07 -20.72
N ASN A 375 -2.34 -34.04 -21.54
CA ASN A 375 -3.06 -32.82 -21.21
C ASN A 375 -2.65 -32.23 -19.84
N LEU A 376 -1.33 -32.21 -19.59
CA LEU A 376 -0.70 -31.88 -18.34
C LEU A 376 0.32 -30.76 -18.57
N VAL A 377 0.29 -29.73 -17.72
CA VAL A 377 1.36 -28.74 -17.63
C VAL A 377 2.12 -28.99 -16.33
N ARG A 378 3.40 -29.29 -16.46
CA ARG A 378 4.29 -29.44 -15.31
C ARG A 378 5.01 -28.14 -15.07
N VAL A 379 4.97 -27.63 -13.85
CA VAL A 379 5.57 -26.34 -13.51
C VAL A 379 6.60 -26.52 -12.41
N ALA A 380 7.87 -26.27 -12.76
CA ALA A 380 8.97 -26.23 -11.80
C ALA A 380 9.08 -24.83 -11.20
N VAL A 381 9.07 -24.75 -9.87
CA VAL A 381 9.11 -23.48 -9.13
C VAL A 381 10.28 -23.50 -8.15
N LYS A 382 11.15 -22.48 -8.21
CA LYS A 382 12.19 -22.21 -7.21
C LYS A 382 11.80 -20.96 -6.43
N PRO A 383 11.53 -21.05 -5.13
CA PRO A 383 11.33 -19.88 -4.29
C PRO A 383 12.64 -19.13 -4.04
N TYR A 384 12.56 -17.87 -3.64
CA TYR A 384 13.69 -17.19 -3.00
C TYR A 384 13.93 -17.84 -1.63
N ALA A 385 15.12 -18.33 -1.40
CA ALA A 385 15.53 -18.87 -0.11
C ALA A 385 17.03 -18.68 0.07
N GLU A 386 17.51 -18.70 1.32
CA GLU A 386 18.93 -18.68 1.62
C GLU A 386 19.64 -20.00 1.25
N GLU A 387 18.85 -21.08 1.22
CA GLU A 387 19.34 -22.40 0.81
C GLU A 387 19.44 -22.49 -0.71
N ALA A 388 20.54 -23.03 -1.20
CA ALA A 388 20.75 -23.22 -2.62
C ALA A 388 19.69 -24.16 -3.26
N PHE A 389 19.19 -25.14 -2.50
CA PHE A 389 18.22 -26.14 -2.96
C PHE A 389 16.95 -26.12 -2.10
N PRO A 390 16.17 -25.04 -2.12
CA PRO A 390 14.99 -24.91 -1.28
C PRO A 390 13.92 -25.94 -1.65
N GLN A 391 13.28 -26.50 -0.64
CA GLN A 391 12.15 -27.39 -0.83
C GLN A 391 10.85 -26.60 -0.77
N LEU A 392 9.89 -26.97 -1.62
CA LEU A 392 8.55 -26.40 -1.59
C LEU A 392 7.75 -27.03 -0.42
N SER A 393 7.24 -26.23 0.50
CA SER A 393 6.32 -26.71 1.50
C SER A 393 4.96 -27.06 0.89
N GLU A 394 4.20 -27.94 1.55
CA GLU A 394 2.84 -28.29 1.10
C GLU A 394 1.94 -27.07 1.04
N GLU A 395 2.10 -26.12 1.96
CA GLU A 395 1.34 -24.88 1.99
C GLU A 395 1.66 -24.00 0.78
N TYR A 396 2.95 -23.91 0.42
CA TYR A 396 3.39 -23.16 -0.76
C TYR A 396 2.77 -23.72 -2.05
N ILE A 397 2.78 -25.06 -2.21
CA ILE A 397 2.16 -25.73 -3.35
C ILE A 397 0.65 -25.50 -3.34
N ARG A 398 -0.02 -25.59 -2.17
CA ARG A 398 -1.45 -25.38 -2.03
C ARG A 398 -1.86 -23.97 -2.46
N GLN A 399 -1.08 -22.98 -2.05
CA GLN A 399 -1.32 -21.58 -2.43
C GLN A 399 -1.24 -21.36 -3.94
N ILE A 400 -0.20 -21.88 -4.57
CA ILE A 400 -0.07 -21.83 -6.03
C ILE A 400 -1.25 -22.53 -6.71
N CYS A 401 -1.62 -23.72 -6.23
CA CYS A 401 -2.74 -24.48 -6.78
C CYS A 401 -4.08 -23.73 -6.62
N ALA A 402 -4.35 -23.16 -5.46
CA ALA A 402 -5.57 -22.39 -5.20
C ALA A 402 -5.68 -21.18 -6.14
N TYR A 403 -4.57 -20.48 -6.38
CA TYR A 403 -4.52 -19.35 -7.29
C TYR A 403 -4.70 -19.74 -8.76
N LEU A 404 -4.13 -20.86 -9.18
CA LEU A 404 -4.19 -21.34 -10.58
C LEU A 404 -5.51 -22.05 -10.93
N GLU A 405 -6.16 -22.72 -9.96
CA GLU A 405 -7.35 -23.55 -10.22
C GLU A 405 -8.49 -22.79 -10.94
N PRO A 406 -8.89 -21.57 -10.53
CA PRO A 406 -9.92 -20.81 -11.23
C PRO A 406 -9.44 -20.22 -12.57
N ARG A 407 -8.13 -20.22 -12.82
CA ARG A 407 -7.50 -19.56 -13.98
C ARG A 407 -7.03 -20.53 -15.07
N ARG A 408 -7.10 -21.84 -14.84
CA ARG A 408 -6.73 -22.87 -15.83
C ARG A 408 -7.88 -23.18 -16.79
N MET A 409 -7.55 -23.75 -17.93
CA MET A 409 -8.56 -24.32 -18.83
C MET A 409 -9.17 -25.60 -18.22
N LEU A 410 -10.47 -25.80 -18.39
CA LEU A 410 -11.26 -26.88 -17.78
C LEU A 410 -10.67 -28.29 -17.97
N THR A 411 -10.03 -28.57 -19.09
CA THR A 411 -9.51 -29.90 -19.39
C THR A 411 -8.03 -30.08 -19.11
N THR A 412 -7.32 -28.99 -18.80
CA THR A 412 -5.87 -29.03 -18.55
C THR A 412 -5.59 -29.34 -17.09
N ARG A 413 -4.73 -30.31 -16.85
CA ARG A 413 -4.16 -30.60 -15.53
C ARG A 413 -2.83 -29.88 -15.36
N PHE A 414 -2.50 -29.48 -14.16
CA PHE A 414 -1.17 -28.95 -13.85
C PHE A 414 -0.60 -29.65 -12.62
N GLU A 415 0.71 -29.68 -12.54
CA GLU A 415 1.48 -30.27 -11.45
C GLU A 415 2.61 -29.32 -11.08
N ILE A 416 2.64 -28.88 -9.82
CA ILE A 416 3.72 -28.04 -9.28
C ILE A 416 4.81 -28.96 -8.73
N CYS A 417 6.04 -28.74 -9.14
CA CYS A 417 7.18 -29.55 -8.73
C CYS A 417 8.41 -28.69 -8.41
N GLN A 418 9.35 -29.29 -7.71
CA GLN A 418 10.66 -28.69 -7.47
C GLN A 418 11.52 -28.75 -8.74
N PRO A 419 12.49 -27.83 -8.91
CA PRO A 419 13.52 -27.94 -9.95
C PRO A 419 14.33 -29.22 -9.79
N ARG A 420 14.76 -29.78 -10.90
CA ARG A 420 15.80 -30.80 -10.91
C ARG A 420 17.16 -30.15 -11.06
N TYR A 421 18.08 -30.48 -10.20
CA TYR A 421 19.41 -29.90 -10.17
C TYR A 421 20.43 -30.81 -10.83
N VAL A 422 21.30 -30.22 -11.68
CA VAL A 422 22.32 -30.93 -12.44
C VAL A 422 23.70 -30.38 -12.08
N PRO A 423 24.48 -31.10 -11.26
CA PRO A 423 25.87 -30.71 -11.04
C PRO A 423 26.70 -31.00 -12.30
N VAL A 424 27.47 -30.00 -12.73
CA VAL A 424 28.34 -30.07 -13.90
C VAL A 424 29.79 -30.13 -13.43
N ALA A 425 30.41 -31.26 -13.63
CA ALA A 425 31.85 -31.41 -13.42
C ALA A 425 32.64 -30.82 -14.59
N VAL A 426 33.71 -30.11 -14.26
CA VAL A 426 34.63 -29.47 -15.21
C VAL A 426 36.03 -30.01 -14.98
N ASN A 427 36.60 -30.68 -16.00
CA ASN A 427 37.99 -31.07 -15.99
C ASN A 427 38.73 -30.26 -17.06
N ALA A 428 39.73 -29.49 -16.66
CA ALA A 428 40.48 -28.63 -17.57
C ALA A 428 42.00 -28.71 -17.31
N ALA A 429 42.75 -28.81 -18.42
CA ALA A 429 44.22 -28.59 -18.38
C ALA A 429 44.54 -27.26 -19.04
N LEU A 430 45.26 -26.42 -18.32
CA LEU A 430 45.45 -25.01 -18.66
C LEU A 430 46.95 -24.66 -18.61
N CYS A 431 47.38 -23.87 -19.59
CA CYS A 431 48.70 -23.23 -19.59
C CYS A 431 48.55 -21.73 -19.28
N VAL A 432 49.19 -21.26 -18.25
CA VAL A 432 49.04 -19.88 -17.75
C VAL A 432 50.36 -19.15 -17.64
N ARG A 433 50.30 -17.82 -17.65
CA ARG A 433 51.46 -16.94 -17.40
C ARG A 433 51.31 -16.32 -16.02
N GLY A 434 52.33 -16.48 -15.20
CA GLY A 434 52.40 -15.92 -13.84
C GLY A 434 52.02 -16.92 -12.75
N SER A 435 51.45 -16.46 -11.65
CA SER A 435 51.17 -17.28 -10.46
C SER A 435 50.09 -18.34 -10.74
N VAL A 436 50.47 -19.61 -10.55
CA VAL A 436 49.54 -20.76 -10.71
C VAL A 436 48.40 -20.73 -9.72
N ASP A 437 48.65 -20.29 -8.47
CA ASP A 437 47.63 -20.23 -7.44
C ASP A 437 46.60 -19.15 -7.72
N HIS A 438 47.05 -17.97 -8.16
CA HIS A 438 46.12 -16.90 -8.59
C HIS A 438 45.30 -17.33 -9.79
N ALA A 439 45.91 -17.93 -10.79
CA ALA A 439 45.21 -18.43 -11.98
C ALA A 439 44.16 -19.52 -11.62
N ARG A 440 44.51 -20.40 -10.65
CA ARG A 440 43.55 -21.41 -10.15
C ARG A 440 42.33 -20.78 -9.50
N MET A 441 42.53 -19.87 -8.56
CA MET A 441 41.42 -19.22 -7.86
C MET A 441 40.48 -18.45 -8.82
N GLU A 442 41.06 -17.69 -9.73
CA GLU A 442 40.31 -16.86 -10.66
C GLU A 442 39.56 -17.69 -11.72
N THR A 443 40.21 -18.76 -12.20
CA THR A 443 39.55 -19.72 -13.12
C THR A 443 38.42 -20.46 -12.42
N GLU A 444 38.63 -20.92 -11.20
CA GLU A 444 37.57 -21.62 -10.44
C GLU A 444 36.41 -20.69 -10.13
N ARG A 445 36.68 -19.44 -9.75
CA ARG A 445 35.66 -18.41 -9.52
C ARG A 445 34.83 -18.17 -10.79
N MET A 446 35.47 -17.94 -11.92
CA MET A 446 34.79 -17.73 -13.21
C MET A 446 33.95 -18.92 -13.65
N LEU A 447 34.46 -20.15 -13.47
CA LEU A 447 33.70 -21.37 -13.80
C LEU A 447 32.48 -21.55 -12.90
N ARG A 448 32.62 -21.27 -11.58
CA ARG A 448 31.49 -21.32 -10.63
C ARG A 448 30.43 -20.29 -11.01
N GLU A 449 30.81 -19.04 -11.25
CA GLU A 449 29.89 -17.97 -11.64
C GLU A 449 29.19 -18.28 -12.99
N THR A 450 29.88 -18.90 -13.94
CA THR A 450 29.30 -19.23 -15.25
C THR A 450 28.32 -20.40 -15.18
N LEU A 451 28.60 -21.39 -14.32
CA LEU A 451 27.77 -22.59 -14.17
C LEU A 451 26.65 -22.40 -13.14
N ASP A 452 26.66 -21.31 -12.39
CA ASP A 452 25.64 -21.06 -11.39
C ASP A 452 24.34 -20.56 -12.04
N HIS A 453 23.49 -21.51 -12.45
CA HIS A 453 22.14 -21.24 -12.92
C HIS A 453 21.11 -21.25 -11.77
N ILE A 454 21.50 -21.64 -10.57
CA ILE A 454 20.58 -21.68 -9.41
C ILE A 454 20.24 -20.27 -8.95
N ASP A 455 21.25 -19.43 -8.75
CA ASP A 455 21.09 -18.04 -8.27
C ASP A 455 21.47 -17.01 -9.34
N GLY A 456 22.06 -17.46 -10.45
CA GLY A 456 22.43 -16.62 -11.59
C GLY A 456 21.24 -16.10 -12.41
N THR A 457 21.55 -15.35 -13.46
CA THR A 457 20.55 -14.77 -14.39
C THR A 457 19.95 -15.79 -15.35
N GLU A 458 20.58 -16.95 -15.52
CA GLU A 458 20.14 -18.00 -16.44
C GLU A 458 18.83 -18.66 -15.98
N ASN A 459 18.02 -19.04 -16.96
CA ASN A 459 16.73 -19.67 -16.75
C ASN A 459 16.84 -21.21 -16.75
N PHE A 460 15.70 -21.86 -16.48
CA PHE A 460 15.56 -23.30 -16.59
C PHE A 460 15.89 -23.85 -17.99
N GLY A 461 16.41 -25.04 -18.03
CA GLY A 461 16.71 -25.76 -19.27
C GLY A 461 17.94 -25.21 -19.98
N GLY A 462 17.95 -25.39 -21.29
CA GLY A 462 19.03 -24.91 -22.15
C GLY A 462 20.18 -25.90 -22.29
N THR A 463 21.32 -25.39 -22.73
CA THR A 463 22.51 -26.21 -23.02
C THR A 463 23.73 -25.51 -22.43
N VAL A 464 24.48 -26.18 -21.57
CA VAL A 464 25.80 -25.74 -21.15
C VAL A 464 26.77 -26.04 -22.30
N ARG A 465 27.14 -24.98 -23.02
CA ARG A 465 27.95 -25.10 -24.23
C ARG A 465 29.43 -25.13 -23.90
N PHE A 466 30.10 -26.11 -24.42
CA PHE A 466 31.55 -26.22 -24.34
C PHE A 466 32.26 -24.96 -24.86
N ASN A 467 31.83 -24.48 -26.03
CA ASN A 467 32.45 -23.33 -26.68
C ASN A 467 32.36 -22.04 -25.83
N ASP A 468 31.24 -21.81 -25.13
CA ASP A 468 31.07 -20.64 -24.31
C ASP A 468 32.05 -20.63 -23.11
N LEU A 469 32.21 -21.80 -22.47
CA LEU A 469 33.18 -21.95 -21.38
C LEU A 469 34.63 -21.89 -21.90
N TYR A 470 34.93 -22.52 -23.04
CA TYR A 470 36.23 -22.46 -23.68
C TYR A 470 36.62 -21.01 -24.03
N GLN A 471 35.68 -20.24 -24.61
CA GLN A 471 35.92 -18.85 -24.96
C GLN A 471 36.16 -17.99 -23.70
N LYS A 472 35.35 -18.14 -22.65
CA LYS A 472 35.56 -17.44 -21.39
C LYS A 472 36.89 -17.77 -20.75
N LEU A 473 37.30 -19.03 -20.73
CA LEU A 473 38.61 -19.45 -20.26
C LEU A 473 39.75 -18.80 -21.07
N SER A 474 39.62 -18.80 -22.38
CA SER A 474 40.64 -18.26 -23.30
C SER A 474 40.79 -16.75 -23.22
N THR A 475 39.77 -16.03 -22.74
CA THR A 475 39.79 -14.56 -22.59
C THR A 475 40.40 -14.10 -21.26
N LEU A 476 40.69 -15.00 -20.33
CA LEU A 476 41.34 -14.62 -19.08
C LEU A 476 42.76 -14.05 -19.32
N PRO A 477 43.12 -12.92 -18.69
CA PRO A 477 44.35 -12.18 -19.05
C PRO A 477 45.63 -12.94 -18.81
N PHE A 478 45.61 -13.95 -17.96
CA PHE A 478 46.77 -14.80 -17.64
C PHE A 478 46.76 -16.11 -18.46
N MET A 479 45.72 -16.38 -19.25
CA MET A 479 45.59 -17.61 -20.02
C MET A 479 46.49 -17.57 -21.26
N VAL A 480 47.27 -18.63 -21.46
CA VAL A 480 48.11 -18.81 -22.64
C VAL A 480 47.45 -19.83 -23.58
N ALA A 481 47.01 -20.96 -23.05
CA ALA A 481 46.33 -21.98 -23.79
C ALA A 481 45.39 -22.82 -22.90
N VAL A 482 44.31 -23.30 -23.46
CA VAL A 482 43.46 -24.32 -22.87
C VAL A 482 43.77 -25.64 -23.58
N ASP A 483 44.57 -26.47 -22.92
CA ASP A 483 45.07 -27.74 -23.50
C ASP A 483 43.95 -28.80 -23.63
N SER A 484 43.06 -28.85 -22.63
CA SER A 484 41.88 -29.67 -22.65
C SER A 484 40.78 -29.09 -21.78
N LEU A 485 39.53 -29.29 -22.16
CA LEU A 485 38.34 -29.01 -21.40
C LEU A 485 37.34 -30.15 -21.59
N THR A 486 36.75 -30.62 -20.50
CA THR A 486 35.73 -31.66 -20.55
C THR A 486 34.63 -31.32 -19.56
N LEU A 487 33.38 -31.40 -20.01
CA LEU A 487 32.18 -31.19 -19.21
C LEU A 487 31.48 -32.52 -18.99
N ILE A 488 31.10 -32.82 -17.76
CA ILE A 488 30.45 -34.09 -17.40
C ILE A 488 29.28 -33.79 -16.46
N PRO A 489 28.02 -34.19 -16.82
CA PRO A 489 26.92 -34.13 -15.85
C PRO A 489 27.12 -35.23 -14.80
N GLU A 490 27.09 -34.87 -13.51
CA GLU A 490 27.30 -35.83 -12.41
C GLU A 490 26.05 -36.62 -12.06
N ASN A 491 24.89 -36.34 -12.71
CA ASN A 491 23.66 -37.10 -12.52
C ASN A 491 22.91 -37.31 -13.85
N GLN A 492 21.85 -38.15 -13.80
CA GLN A 492 21.05 -38.53 -14.98
C GLN A 492 20.10 -37.47 -15.52
N ASN A 493 20.01 -36.30 -14.87
CA ASN A 493 19.12 -35.20 -15.28
C ASN A 493 19.75 -34.33 -16.38
N GLY A 494 21.05 -34.43 -16.60
CA GLY A 494 21.79 -33.86 -17.73
C GLY A 494 22.19 -34.91 -18.73
N THR A 495 22.14 -34.61 -20.03
CA THR A 495 22.56 -35.51 -21.12
C THR A 495 23.70 -34.88 -21.90
N LEU A 496 24.73 -35.69 -22.20
CA LEU A 496 25.82 -35.26 -23.08
C LEU A 496 25.33 -35.27 -24.54
N ASP A 497 25.52 -34.15 -25.22
CA ASP A 497 25.28 -33.99 -26.66
C ASP A 497 26.57 -33.49 -27.30
N GLY A 498 27.42 -34.45 -27.70
CA GLY A 498 28.80 -34.18 -28.10
C GLY A 498 29.65 -33.69 -26.92
N SER A 499 30.15 -32.46 -26.97
CA SER A 499 30.91 -31.82 -25.90
C SER A 499 30.03 -30.94 -25.00
N ASP A 500 28.78 -30.72 -25.35
CA ASP A 500 27.81 -29.91 -24.66
C ASP A 500 26.97 -30.73 -23.68
N ILE A 501 26.44 -30.08 -22.62
CA ILE A 501 25.49 -30.72 -21.72
C ILE A 501 24.12 -30.13 -21.96
N ARG A 502 23.17 -30.95 -22.43
CA ARG A 502 21.77 -30.56 -22.57
C ARG A 502 21.03 -30.80 -21.27
N LEU A 503 20.39 -29.74 -20.77
CA LEU A 503 19.56 -29.77 -19.59
C LEU A 503 18.09 -30.04 -19.95
N GLY A 504 17.38 -30.76 -19.11
CA GLY A 504 15.93 -30.86 -19.22
C GLY A 504 15.25 -29.53 -18.97
N ASP A 505 14.05 -29.33 -19.53
CA ASP A 505 13.32 -28.07 -19.46
C ASP A 505 12.99 -27.62 -18.01
N ASP A 506 12.96 -28.53 -17.04
CA ASP A 506 12.72 -28.29 -15.61
C ASP A 506 14.00 -28.42 -14.77
N CYS A 507 15.18 -28.37 -15.40
CA CYS A 507 16.48 -28.51 -14.76
C CYS A 507 17.20 -27.17 -14.62
N LEU A 508 17.95 -27.05 -13.52
CA LEU A 508 18.92 -25.99 -13.28
C LEU A 508 20.30 -26.62 -13.08
N CYS A 509 21.32 -26.12 -13.76
CA CYS A 509 22.67 -26.59 -13.51
C CYS A 509 23.35 -25.77 -12.39
N TYR A 510 24.37 -26.36 -11.81
CA TYR A 510 25.26 -25.73 -10.85
C TYR A 510 26.67 -26.30 -10.94
N PRO A 511 27.70 -25.59 -10.45
CA PRO A 511 29.07 -26.07 -10.48
C PRO A 511 29.22 -27.31 -9.59
N GLY A 512 29.56 -28.45 -10.22
CA GLY A 512 29.94 -29.67 -9.55
C GLY A 512 31.44 -29.73 -9.22
N THR A 513 32.06 -30.87 -9.42
CA THR A 513 33.49 -31.06 -9.20
C THR A 513 34.32 -30.32 -10.25
N ILE A 514 35.19 -29.40 -9.82
CA ILE A 514 36.11 -28.66 -10.70
C ILE A 514 37.52 -29.22 -10.49
N GLN A 515 38.10 -29.83 -11.52
CA GLN A 515 39.45 -30.32 -11.50
C GLN A 515 40.29 -29.54 -12.51
N LEU A 516 41.27 -28.79 -12.00
CA LEU A 516 42.17 -27.95 -12.80
C LEU A 516 43.61 -28.48 -12.72
N VAL A 517 44.17 -28.84 -13.86
CA VAL A 517 45.61 -29.09 -14.01
C VAL A 517 46.23 -27.87 -14.66
N ILE A 518 47.02 -27.12 -13.90
CA ILE A 518 47.58 -25.85 -14.38
C ILE A 518 49.07 -25.95 -14.48
N ARG A 519 49.63 -25.56 -15.65
CA ARG A 519 51.05 -25.48 -15.93
C ARG A 519 51.46 -24.05 -16.20
N GLU A 520 52.62 -23.63 -15.69
CA GLU A 520 53.19 -22.33 -15.99
C GLU A 520 53.86 -22.35 -17.36
N HIS A 521 53.61 -21.34 -18.18
CA HIS A 521 54.20 -21.18 -19.49
C HIS A 521 55.66 -20.73 -19.33
N GLY A 522 56.61 -21.58 -19.75
CA GLY A 522 58.05 -21.26 -19.74
C GLY A 522 58.90 -21.96 -18.68
N ARG A 523 58.37 -22.94 -17.96
CA ARG A 523 59.13 -23.91 -17.18
C ARG A 523 59.12 -25.30 -17.81
#